data_a4102b570540c0e3f5ff662f9af9db6f
#
_entry.id   a4102b570540c0e3f5ff662f9af9db6f
#
_cell.length_a   1.000
_cell.length_b   1.000
_cell.length_c   1.000
_cell.angle_alpha   90.00
_cell.angle_beta   90.00
_cell.angle_gamma   90.00
#
_symmetry.space_group_name_H-M   'P 1'
#
loop_
_entity.id
_entity.type
_entity.pdbx_description
1 polymer ?
#
loop_
_entity_poly.entity_id
_entity_poly.type
_entity_poly.pdbx_seq_one_letter_code
_entity_poly.pdbx_strand_id
1 'polypeptide(L)'
;MDRIMLETAEGLAEAVAFANCQFGLDFRQFQPKIYGFPDGGETYTYRKNGEIAGMLSVYPCIFQNYKCLSVGTVCTAPAYRGQGIMTALFTRLQEAVFPNYDIVTLCGRRERYEHFGFAKAMTYPEYWFCPRSNGSLRVQTATGGDKALLHDLWEVYGNGVQRPLDRIFYILKSAGHEVFLLSDGIRWGYLAWKPQKRLVTEYCGPWQSQDVVDSLAPLCGNGKIGMMGKFNCQDVPSLQSCDSYLIRNHGNVWLKSADVKETYDICGYGGKDPKLILPTSLFFLDGI
;
A
#
# COMPACT_ATOMS: atom_id res chain seq x y z
N MET A 1 18.59 -15.16 -26.12
CA MET A 1 17.16 -15.44 -26.40
C MET A 1 16.35 -14.69 -25.35
N ASP A 2 15.43 -13.83 -25.79
CA ASP A 2 14.61 -13.00 -24.90
C ASP A 2 13.54 -13.86 -24.25
N ARG A 3 13.35 -13.75 -22.92
CA ARG A 3 12.36 -14.54 -22.20
C ARG A 3 11.83 -13.85 -20.95
N ILE A 4 10.58 -14.12 -20.62
CA ILE A 4 9.97 -13.75 -19.33
C ILE A 4 10.10 -14.95 -18.40
N MET A 5 10.54 -14.70 -17.17
CA MET A 5 10.72 -15.72 -16.13
C MET A 5 9.98 -15.28 -14.86
N LEU A 6 9.34 -16.25 -14.21
CA LEU A 6 9.04 -16.17 -12.78
C LEU A 6 10.33 -16.54 -12.03
N GLU A 7 10.81 -15.62 -11.22
CA GLU A 7 12.07 -15.83 -10.51
C GLU A 7 11.92 -16.81 -9.35
N THR A 8 12.83 -17.74 -9.26
CA THR A 8 13.00 -18.63 -8.10
C THR A 8 13.76 -17.91 -7.00
N ALA A 9 13.93 -18.54 -5.84
CA ALA A 9 14.70 -17.98 -4.72
C ALA A 9 16.14 -17.58 -5.14
N GLU A 10 16.76 -18.32 -6.07
CA GLU A 10 18.11 -18.02 -6.60
C GLU A 10 18.12 -16.76 -7.46
N GLY A 11 17.15 -16.62 -8.38
CA GLY A 11 17.05 -15.45 -9.26
C GLY A 11 16.51 -14.19 -8.55
N LEU A 12 15.83 -14.37 -7.42
CA LEU A 12 15.26 -13.25 -6.67
C LEU A 12 16.34 -12.29 -6.14
N ALA A 13 17.49 -12.78 -5.76
CA ALA A 13 18.58 -11.92 -5.29
C ALA A 13 19.08 -10.97 -6.40
N GLU A 14 19.22 -11.46 -7.62
CA GLU A 14 19.58 -10.66 -8.79
C GLU A 14 18.47 -9.65 -9.14
N ALA A 15 17.20 -10.08 -9.11
CA ALA A 15 16.06 -9.21 -9.37
C ALA A 15 15.96 -8.07 -8.34
N VAL A 16 16.20 -8.36 -7.05
CA VAL A 16 16.25 -7.34 -6.00
C VAL A 16 17.41 -6.37 -6.24
N ALA A 17 18.59 -6.86 -6.57
CA ALA A 17 19.74 -6.00 -6.89
C ALA A 17 19.46 -5.11 -8.10
N PHE A 18 18.79 -5.64 -9.13
CA PHE A 18 18.34 -4.86 -10.28
C PHE A 18 17.35 -3.76 -9.86
N ALA A 19 16.32 -4.09 -9.05
CA ALA A 19 15.39 -3.10 -8.53
C ALA A 19 16.10 -2.01 -7.71
N ASN A 20 17.02 -2.40 -6.82
CA ASN A 20 17.80 -1.47 -6.00
C ASN A 20 18.54 -0.45 -6.89
N CYS A 21 19.17 -0.93 -7.96
CA CYS A 21 19.87 -0.08 -8.93
C CYS A 21 18.91 0.89 -9.65
N GLN A 22 17.74 0.41 -10.08
CA GLN A 22 16.78 1.23 -10.85
C GLN A 22 16.11 2.32 -10.02
N PHE A 23 15.87 2.07 -8.72
CA PHE A 23 15.13 3.00 -7.85
C PHE A 23 16.02 3.74 -6.85
N GLY A 24 17.27 3.33 -6.66
CA GLY A 24 18.14 3.90 -5.62
C GLY A 24 17.69 3.58 -4.19
N LEU A 25 17.04 2.44 -3.98
CA LEU A 25 16.46 2.00 -2.71
C LEU A 25 16.93 0.58 -2.39
N ASP A 26 16.96 0.24 -1.10
CA ASP A 26 17.09 -1.16 -0.67
C ASP A 26 15.68 -1.77 -0.59
N PHE A 27 15.32 -2.56 -1.59
CA PHE A 27 13.98 -3.15 -1.68
C PHE A 27 13.70 -4.21 -0.62
N ARG A 28 14.69 -4.85 -0.02
CA ARG A 28 14.47 -5.74 1.11
C ARG A 28 13.99 -4.98 2.34
N GLN A 29 14.47 -3.75 2.52
CA GLN A 29 14.00 -2.86 3.58
C GLN A 29 12.76 -2.07 3.18
N PHE A 30 12.67 -1.67 1.92
CA PHE A 30 11.56 -0.85 1.42
C PHE A 30 10.27 -1.65 1.22
N GLN A 31 10.37 -2.92 0.76
CA GLN A 31 9.24 -3.83 0.56
C GLN A 31 9.47 -5.18 1.26
N PRO A 32 9.62 -5.19 2.59
CA PRO A 32 9.96 -6.40 3.33
C PRO A 32 8.86 -7.48 3.24
N LYS A 33 7.61 -7.11 3.02
CA LYS A 33 6.50 -8.04 2.82
C LYS A 33 6.67 -8.92 1.57
N ILE A 34 7.37 -8.42 0.54
CA ILE A 34 7.59 -9.13 -0.72
C ILE A 34 8.93 -9.86 -0.70
N TYR A 35 9.99 -9.14 -0.36
CA TYR A 35 11.35 -9.62 -0.51
C TYR A 35 11.97 -10.16 0.78
N GLY A 36 11.24 -10.08 1.89
CA GLY A 36 11.67 -10.61 3.19
C GLY A 36 11.22 -12.05 3.48
N PHE A 37 10.34 -12.62 2.65
CA PHE A 37 9.79 -13.96 2.83
C PHE A 37 9.85 -14.76 1.53
N PRO A 38 10.08 -16.10 1.60
CA PRO A 38 10.12 -16.96 0.41
C PRO A 38 8.81 -16.96 -0.39
N ASP A 39 7.68 -16.77 0.28
CA ASP A 39 6.32 -16.73 -0.28
C ASP A 39 5.69 -15.33 -0.15
N GLY A 40 6.50 -14.29 -0.02
CA GLY A 40 6.05 -12.90 0.14
C GLY A 40 5.38 -12.34 -1.11
N GLY A 41 5.76 -12.83 -2.29
CA GLY A 41 5.21 -12.39 -3.57
C GLY A 41 5.95 -13.06 -4.71
N GLU A 42 5.48 -12.82 -5.92
CA GLU A 42 6.13 -13.33 -7.12
C GLU A 42 6.83 -12.20 -7.87
N THR A 43 8.00 -12.48 -8.41
CA THR A 43 8.78 -11.53 -9.21
C THR A 43 8.98 -12.08 -10.62
N TYR A 44 8.55 -11.30 -11.60
CA TYR A 44 8.67 -11.61 -13.02
C TYR A 44 9.75 -10.72 -13.62
N THR A 45 10.70 -11.34 -14.33
CA THR A 45 11.73 -10.61 -15.05
C THR A 45 11.63 -10.85 -16.56
N TYR A 46 11.96 -9.82 -17.32
CA TYR A 46 12.26 -9.95 -18.75
C TYR A 46 13.76 -9.97 -18.90
N ARG A 47 14.28 -11.09 -19.41
CA ARG A 47 15.73 -11.26 -19.63
C ARG A 47 16.07 -11.14 -21.11
N LYS A 48 17.08 -10.35 -21.38
CA LYS A 48 17.66 -10.17 -22.72
C LYS A 48 19.12 -10.53 -22.69
N ASN A 49 19.52 -11.50 -23.50
CA ASN A 49 20.91 -12.04 -23.52
C ASN A 49 21.38 -12.52 -22.11
N GLY A 50 20.48 -13.00 -21.28
CA GLY A 50 20.77 -13.50 -19.93
C GLY A 50 20.64 -12.44 -18.83
N GLU A 51 20.71 -11.15 -19.15
CA GLU A 51 20.62 -10.05 -18.18
C GLU A 51 19.16 -9.59 -17.97
N ILE A 52 18.84 -9.10 -16.78
CA ILE A 52 17.53 -8.53 -16.49
C ILE A 52 17.40 -7.16 -17.18
N ALA A 53 16.50 -7.08 -18.16
CA ALA A 53 16.20 -5.86 -18.88
C ALA A 53 14.99 -5.09 -18.29
N GLY A 54 14.09 -5.80 -17.62
CA GLY A 54 12.97 -5.23 -16.89
C GLY A 54 12.34 -6.24 -15.94
N MET A 55 11.57 -5.74 -14.97
CA MET A 55 10.89 -6.57 -14.00
C MET A 55 9.62 -5.91 -13.48
N LEU A 56 8.80 -6.74 -12.87
CA LEU A 56 7.72 -6.33 -11.97
C LEU A 56 7.53 -7.40 -10.88
N SER A 57 6.92 -7.01 -9.77
CA SER A 57 6.55 -7.95 -8.72
C SER A 57 5.07 -7.87 -8.43
N VAL A 58 4.49 -8.98 -7.98
CA VAL A 58 3.09 -9.05 -7.57
C VAL A 58 3.00 -9.57 -6.14
N TYR A 59 2.02 -9.06 -5.42
CA TYR A 59 1.75 -9.42 -4.04
C TYR A 59 0.26 -9.77 -3.89
N PRO A 60 -0.06 -11.03 -3.58
CA PRO A 60 -1.43 -11.46 -3.36
C PRO A 60 -1.91 -11.03 -1.96
N CYS A 61 -3.16 -10.61 -1.88
CA CYS A 61 -3.84 -10.37 -0.61
C CYS A 61 -5.32 -10.71 -0.73
N ILE A 62 -6.00 -10.80 0.40
CA ILE A 62 -7.44 -11.05 0.46
C ILE A 62 -8.10 -9.85 1.13
N PHE A 63 -9.10 -9.29 0.49
CA PHE A 63 -9.95 -8.26 1.05
C PHE A 63 -11.38 -8.79 1.11
N GLN A 64 -11.90 -8.95 2.34
CA GLN A 64 -13.17 -9.66 2.56
C GLN A 64 -13.13 -11.04 1.88
N ASN A 65 -13.92 -11.26 0.84
CA ASN A 65 -13.97 -12.51 0.07
C ASN A 65 -13.28 -12.39 -1.32
N TYR A 66 -12.69 -11.23 -1.63
CA TYR A 66 -12.05 -10.99 -2.91
C TYR A 66 -10.58 -11.35 -2.88
N LYS A 67 -10.15 -12.10 -3.89
CA LYS A 67 -8.72 -12.32 -4.15
C LYS A 67 -8.16 -11.09 -4.85
N CYS A 68 -7.27 -10.41 -4.18
CA CYS A 68 -6.64 -9.19 -4.69
C CYS A 68 -5.18 -9.47 -5.05
N LEU A 69 -4.72 -8.84 -6.13
CA LEU A 69 -3.32 -8.85 -6.53
C LEU A 69 -2.83 -7.42 -6.65
N SER A 70 -1.75 -7.10 -5.97
CA SER A 70 -1.09 -5.82 -6.13
C SER A 70 0.12 -5.95 -7.03
N VAL A 71 0.27 -5.05 -8.00
CA VAL A 71 1.41 -5.01 -8.93
C VAL A 71 2.30 -3.83 -8.57
N GLY A 72 3.60 -4.07 -8.49
CA GLY A 72 4.56 -3.01 -8.22
C GLY A 72 5.98 -3.37 -8.61
N THR A 73 6.94 -2.58 -8.17
CA THR A 73 8.36 -2.69 -8.52
C THR A 73 8.55 -2.75 -10.06
N VAL A 74 7.67 -2.05 -10.80
CA VAL A 74 7.68 -2.06 -12.27
C VAL A 74 8.82 -1.19 -12.77
N CYS A 75 9.83 -1.79 -13.38
CA CYS A 75 10.95 -1.04 -13.95
C CYS A 75 11.54 -1.70 -15.19
N THR A 76 12.16 -0.87 -16.01
CA THR A 76 12.93 -1.26 -17.20
C THR A 76 14.24 -0.51 -17.18
N ALA A 77 15.34 -1.22 -17.38
CA ALA A 77 16.67 -0.63 -17.45
C ALA A 77 16.72 0.45 -18.57
N PRO A 78 17.40 1.58 -18.33
CA PRO A 78 17.41 2.71 -19.26
C PRO A 78 17.77 2.33 -20.71
N ALA A 79 18.74 1.41 -20.88
CA ALA A 79 19.20 0.93 -22.18
C ALA A 79 18.14 0.15 -22.97
N TYR A 80 17.12 -0.36 -22.30
CA TYR A 80 16.07 -1.20 -22.89
C TYR A 80 14.69 -0.53 -22.91
N ARG A 81 14.59 0.76 -22.54
CA ARG A 81 13.32 1.52 -22.61
C ARG A 81 12.89 1.70 -24.07
N GLY A 82 11.58 1.79 -24.28
CA GLY A 82 10.99 1.91 -25.62
C GLY A 82 10.96 0.61 -26.45
N GLN A 83 11.46 -0.51 -25.91
CA GLN A 83 11.52 -1.80 -26.61
C GLN A 83 10.36 -2.74 -26.27
N GLY A 84 9.27 -2.25 -25.69
CA GLY A 84 8.07 -3.06 -25.39
C GLY A 84 8.18 -4.01 -24.20
N ILE A 85 9.27 -3.96 -23.39
CA ILE A 85 9.51 -4.89 -22.29
C ILE A 85 8.41 -4.84 -21.24
N MET A 86 7.98 -3.62 -20.84
CA MET A 86 6.88 -3.47 -19.90
C MET A 86 5.58 -4.03 -20.46
N THR A 87 5.30 -3.81 -21.74
CA THR A 87 4.14 -4.38 -22.44
C THR A 87 4.18 -5.91 -22.38
N ALA A 88 5.32 -6.51 -22.73
CA ALA A 88 5.44 -7.98 -22.68
C ALA A 88 5.21 -8.55 -21.29
N LEU A 89 5.75 -7.92 -20.23
CA LEU A 89 5.54 -8.31 -18.84
C LEU A 89 4.05 -8.23 -18.44
N PHE A 90 3.38 -7.11 -18.73
CA PHE A 90 1.95 -6.96 -18.43
C PHE A 90 1.08 -7.90 -19.24
N THR A 91 1.35 -8.11 -20.52
CA THR A 91 0.63 -9.11 -21.35
C THR A 91 0.72 -10.49 -20.72
N ARG A 92 1.93 -10.90 -20.28
CA ARG A 92 2.12 -12.19 -19.59
C ARG A 92 1.29 -12.29 -18.32
N LEU A 93 1.23 -11.23 -17.51
CA LEU A 93 0.40 -11.23 -16.30
C LEU A 93 -1.09 -11.28 -16.63
N GLN A 94 -1.54 -10.52 -17.61
CA GLN A 94 -2.95 -10.49 -18.04
C GLN A 94 -3.43 -11.84 -18.55
N GLU A 95 -2.57 -12.57 -19.25
CA GLU A 95 -2.91 -13.90 -19.79
C GLU A 95 -2.89 -15.00 -18.73
N ALA A 96 -1.91 -14.99 -17.84
CA ALA A 96 -1.63 -16.15 -16.99
C ALA A 96 -1.88 -15.93 -15.49
N VAL A 97 -1.87 -14.69 -15.00
CA VAL A 97 -1.92 -14.39 -13.56
C VAL A 97 -3.22 -13.69 -13.19
N PHE A 98 -3.54 -12.57 -13.83
CA PHE A 98 -4.72 -11.77 -13.51
C PHE A 98 -6.05 -12.54 -13.52
N PRO A 99 -6.26 -13.53 -14.41
CA PRO A 99 -7.48 -14.33 -14.38
C PRO A 99 -7.77 -15.10 -13.09
N ASN A 100 -6.77 -15.23 -12.21
CA ASN A 100 -6.93 -15.91 -10.92
C ASN A 100 -7.35 -14.98 -9.77
N TYR A 101 -7.52 -13.67 -10.05
CA TYR A 101 -7.81 -12.64 -9.06
C TYR A 101 -9.06 -11.86 -9.46
N ASP A 102 -9.80 -11.42 -8.46
CA ASP A 102 -11.01 -10.60 -8.66
C ASP A 102 -10.66 -9.14 -8.86
N ILE A 103 -9.61 -8.66 -8.17
CA ILE A 103 -9.15 -7.27 -8.22
C ILE A 103 -7.64 -7.26 -8.42
N VAL A 104 -7.17 -6.48 -9.40
CA VAL A 104 -5.74 -6.19 -9.57
C VAL A 104 -5.51 -4.71 -9.36
N THR A 105 -4.58 -4.37 -8.46
CA THR A 105 -4.27 -2.99 -8.09
C THR A 105 -2.83 -2.65 -8.42
N LEU A 106 -2.56 -1.38 -8.64
CA LEU A 106 -1.20 -0.83 -8.65
C LEU A 106 -1.23 0.65 -8.23
N CYS A 107 -0.11 1.13 -7.70
CA CYS A 107 0.14 2.54 -7.45
C CYS A 107 1.15 3.07 -8.47
N GLY A 108 0.81 4.17 -9.16
CA GLY A 108 1.71 4.75 -10.14
C GLY A 108 1.09 5.86 -10.96
N ARG A 109 1.80 6.28 -12.00
CA ARG A 109 1.28 7.28 -12.91
C ARG A 109 0.24 6.64 -13.83
N ARG A 110 -0.99 7.13 -13.75
CA ARG A 110 -2.14 6.63 -14.48
C ARG A 110 -1.86 6.44 -15.97
N GLU A 111 -1.27 7.44 -16.62
CA GLU A 111 -1.04 7.46 -18.06
C GLU A 111 -0.15 6.29 -18.56
N ARG A 112 0.63 5.68 -17.65
CA ARG A 112 1.48 4.54 -17.97
C ARG A 112 0.72 3.22 -17.99
N TYR A 113 -0.43 3.15 -17.35
CA TYR A 113 -1.12 1.88 -17.07
C TYR A 113 -2.52 1.78 -17.66
N GLU A 114 -3.10 2.89 -18.16
CA GLU A 114 -4.43 2.88 -18.77
C GLU A 114 -4.51 1.94 -19.98
N HIS A 115 -3.46 1.91 -20.81
CA HIS A 115 -3.43 1.02 -21.97
C HIS A 115 -3.32 -0.47 -21.62
N PHE A 116 -3.04 -0.81 -20.36
CA PHE A 116 -3.12 -2.18 -19.82
C PHE A 116 -4.47 -2.47 -19.15
N GLY A 117 -5.47 -1.60 -19.31
CA GLY A 117 -6.81 -1.78 -18.76
C GLY A 117 -6.98 -1.29 -17.32
N PHE A 118 -5.96 -0.65 -16.73
CA PHE A 118 -6.11 -0.05 -15.42
C PHE A 118 -6.90 1.26 -15.51
N ALA A 119 -7.84 1.43 -14.59
CA ALA A 119 -8.60 2.66 -14.45
C ALA A 119 -8.35 3.29 -13.08
N LYS A 120 -8.63 4.57 -12.96
CA LYS A 120 -8.59 5.25 -11.66
C LYS A 120 -9.60 4.61 -10.71
N ALA A 121 -9.10 4.08 -9.60
CA ALA A 121 -9.94 3.39 -8.64
C ALA A 121 -10.51 4.32 -7.58
N MET A 122 -9.69 5.16 -6.97
CA MET A 122 -10.05 5.91 -5.78
C MET A 122 -9.31 7.23 -5.67
N THR A 123 -9.94 8.13 -4.93
CA THR A 123 -9.34 9.37 -4.40
C THR A 123 -9.33 9.24 -2.89
N TYR A 124 -8.19 9.42 -2.28
CA TYR A 124 -8.06 9.40 -0.83
C TYR A 124 -7.89 10.82 -0.31
N PRO A 125 -8.72 11.23 0.67
CA PRO A 125 -8.48 12.48 1.37
C PRO A 125 -7.23 12.34 2.25
N GLU A 126 -6.39 13.36 2.21
CA GLU A 126 -5.36 13.61 3.22
C GLU A 126 -5.86 14.79 4.07
N TYR A 127 -6.06 14.55 5.36
CA TYR A 127 -6.46 15.59 6.30
C TYR A 127 -5.24 16.11 7.04
N TRP A 128 -5.06 17.43 7.07
CA TRP A 128 -3.88 18.06 7.66
C TRP A 128 -4.25 18.81 8.93
N PHE A 129 -3.71 18.36 10.04
CA PHE A 129 -3.98 18.86 11.37
C PHE A 129 -2.79 19.68 11.89
N CYS A 130 -3.09 20.75 12.65
CA CYS A 130 -2.11 21.43 13.49
C CYS A 130 -2.17 20.79 14.87
N PRO A 131 -1.03 20.30 15.43
CA PRO A 131 -0.99 19.93 16.83
C PRO A 131 -1.36 21.14 17.69
N ARG A 132 -2.23 20.92 18.69
CA ARG A 132 -2.71 21.97 19.59
C ARG A 132 -1.96 21.99 20.91
N SER A 133 -1.44 20.83 21.33
CA SER A 133 -0.73 20.61 22.57
C SER A 133 0.18 19.38 22.43
N ASN A 134 0.98 19.13 23.46
CA ASN A 134 1.58 17.81 23.62
C ASN A 134 0.47 16.83 24.01
N GLY A 135 0.24 15.81 23.21
CA GLY A 135 -0.80 14.81 23.44
C GLY A 135 -0.53 13.99 24.71
N SER A 136 -1.59 13.36 25.20
CA SER A 136 -1.54 12.51 26.41
C SER A 136 -1.15 11.07 26.13
N LEU A 137 -1.12 10.63 24.84
CA LEU A 137 -0.80 9.26 24.50
C LEU A 137 0.72 9.05 24.54
N ARG A 138 1.12 7.95 25.13
CA ARG A 138 2.48 7.45 25.02
C ARG A 138 2.68 6.89 23.62
N VAL A 139 3.73 7.35 22.95
CA VAL A 139 4.14 6.91 21.61
C VAL A 139 5.43 6.11 21.74
N GLN A 140 5.44 4.90 21.21
CA GLN A 140 6.63 4.03 21.20
C GLN A 140 6.79 3.36 19.85
N THR A 141 8.02 3.18 19.39
CA THR A 141 8.31 2.46 18.15
C THR A 141 7.94 0.99 18.31
N ALA A 142 7.13 0.49 17.37
CA ALA A 142 6.80 -0.93 17.32
C ALA A 142 7.98 -1.74 16.75
N THR A 143 8.06 -2.98 17.21
CA THR A 143 9.07 -3.97 16.78
C THR A 143 8.41 -5.23 16.24
N GLY A 144 9.18 -6.13 15.66
CA GLY A 144 8.67 -7.46 15.26
C GLY A 144 8.15 -8.31 16.43
N GLY A 145 8.52 -7.99 17.67
CA GLY A 145 7.98 -8.61 18.88
C GLY A 145 6.53 -8.24 19.17
N ASP A 146 6.08 -7.08 18.66
CA ASP A 146 4.73 -6.55 18.92
C ASP A 146 3.67 -7.08 17.95
N LYS A 147 4.01 -8.04 17.08
CA LYS A 147 3.14 -8.56 16.02
C LYS A 147 1.77 -9.04 16.50
N ALA A 148 1.69 -9.66 17.67
CA ALA A 148 0.42 -10.13 18.25
C ALA A 148 -0.50 -8.94 18.56
N LEU A 149 0.01 -7.93 19.26
CA LEU A 149 -0.73 -6.71 19.56
C LEU A 149 -1.16 -5.97 18.29
N LEU A 150 -0.27 -5.85 17.31
CA LEU A 150 -0.59 -5.21 16.02
C LEU A 150 -1.70 -5.96 15.28
N HIS A 151 -1.67 -7.29 15.31
CA HIS A 151 -2.69 -8.14 14.71
C HIS A 151 -4.04 -8.01 15.42
N ASP A 152 -4.05 -8.08 16.75
CA ASP A 152 -5.28 -7.93 17.53
C ASP A 152 -5.93 -6.55 17.30
N LEU A 153 -5.13 -5.50 17.25
CA LEU A 153 -5.61 -4.14 16.91
C LEU A 153 -6.15 -4.07 15.47
N TRP A 154 -5.52 -4.77 14.53
CA TRP A 154 -6.01 -4.84 13.17
C TRP A 154 -7.34 -5.58 13.06
N GLU A 155 -7.51 -6.68 13.76
CA GLU A 155 -8.78 -7.43 13.80
C GLU A 155 -9.94 -6.58 14.35
N VAL A 156 -9.65 -5.71 15.34
CA VAL A 156 -10.67 -4.84 15.95
C VAL A 156 -10.96 -3.59 15.12
N TYR A 157 -9.94 -2.92 14.62
CA TYR A 157 -10.06 -1.59 13.99
C TYR A 157 -9.75 -1.58 12.50
N GLY A 158 -9.31 -2.70 11.95
CA GLY A 158 -8.91 -2.80 10.55
C GLY A 158 -10.08 -2.73 9.57
N ASN A 159 -9.76 -2.81 8.31
CA ASN A 159 -10.68 -2.52 7.22
C ASN A 159 -11.08 -3.76 6.39
N GLY A 160 -10.78 -4.96 6.89
CA GLY A 160 -11.17 -6.24 6.26
C GLY A 160 -10.14 -6.81 5.28
N VAL A 161 -8.97 -6.20 5.12
CA VAL A 161 -7.84 -6.87 4.46
C VAL A 161 -7.26 -7.91 5.40
N GLN A 162 -7.08 -9.14 4.94
CA GLN A 162 -6.48 -10.19 5.75
C GLN A 162 -4.97 -9.97 5.84
N ARG A 163 -4.48 -9.91 7.07
CA ARG A 163 -3.04 -9.76 7.36
C ARG A 163 -2.58 -10.90 8.27
N PRO A 164 -1.75 -11.82 7.77
CA PRO A 164 -1.19 -12.88 8.61
C PRO A 164 -0.39 -12.33 9.79
N LEU A 165 -0.53 -12.96 10.95
CA LEU A 165 0.11 -12.57 12.21
C LEU A 165 1.63 -12.41 12.09
N ASP A 166 2.28 -13.31 11.37
CA ASP A 166 3.73 -13.30 11.17
C ASP A 166 4.20 -12.20 10.21
N ARG A 167 3.30 -11.61 9.44
CA ARG A 167 3.61 -10.62 8.39
C ARG A 167 3.15 -9.21 8.68
N ILE A 168 2.21 -9.01 9.59
CA ILE A 168 1.60 -7.70 9.83
C ILE A 168 2.63 -6.59 10.05
N PHE A 169 3.66 -6.83 10.86
CA PHE A 169 4.71 -5.85 11.11
C PHE A 169 5.47 -5.46 9.85
N TYR A 170 5.77 -6.41 8.98
CA TYR A 170 6.48 -6.16 7.72
C TYR A 170 5.61 -5.48 6.68
N ILE A 171 4.30 -5.78 6.67
CA ILE A 171 3.32 -5.06 5.86
C ILE A 171 3.29 -3.59 6.27
N LEU A 172 3.17 -3.32 7.57
CA LEU A 172 3.15 -1.96 8.11
C LEU A 172 4.45 -1.19 7.86
N LYS A 173 5.61 -1.86 7.86
CA LYS A 173 6.92 -1.25 7.56
C LYS A 173 7.18 -1.03 6.07
N SER A 174 6.38 -1.60 5.18
CA SER A 174 6.59 -1.47 3.74
C SER A 174 6.49 -0.01 3.28
N ALA A 175 7.13 0.31 2.17
CA ALA A 175 7.19 1.64 1.56
C ALA A 175 7.84 2.73 2.45
N GLY A 176 8.76 2.33 3.32
CA GLY A 176 9.52 3.25 4.18
C GLY A 176 8.72 3.85 5.33
N HIS A 177 7.70 3.12 5.79
CA HIS A 177 6.96 3.52 6.99
C HIS A 177 7.72 3.18 8.27
N GLU A 178 7.51 4.01 9.28
CA GLU A 178 7.76 3.69 10.68
C GLU A 178 6.44 3.29 11.33
N VAL A 179 6.50 2.35 12.27
CA VAL A 179 5.32 1.84 12.97
C VAL A 179 5.42 2.25 14.43
N PHE A 180 4.38 2.90 14.93
CA PHE A 180 4.29 3.31 16.31
C PHE A 180 3.09 2.64 16.99
N LEU A 181 3.30 2.25 18.24
CA LEU A 181 2.25 1.92 19.18
C LEU A 181 1.88 3.16 19.98
N LEU A 182 0.59 3.30 20.24
CA LEU A 182 0.00 4.36 21.03
C LEU A 182 -0.65 3.76 22.28
N SER A 183 -0.55 4.42 23.43
CA SER A 183 -1.24 3.95 24.67
C SER A 183 -1.57 5.11 25.61
N ASP A 184 -2.72 5.02 26.26
CA ASP A 184 -3.11 5.84 27.42
C ASP A 184 -2.86 5.12 28.78
N GLY A 185 -2.18 3.95 28.73
CA GLY A 185 -1.94 3.10 29.88
C GLY A 185 -2.96 1.99 30.06
N ILE A 186 -4.12 2.06 29.40
CA ILE A 186 -5.20 1.07 29.45
C ILE A 186 -5.47 0.50 28.06
N ARG A 187 -5.63 1.37 27.08
CA ARG A 187 -5.95 1.03 25.68
C ARG A 187 -4.72 1.15 24.81
N TRP A 188 -4.74 0.42 23.72
CA TRP A 188 -3.70 0.42 22.71
C TRP A 188 -4.24 0.78 21.33
N GLY A 189 -3.38 1.31 20.51
CA GLY A 189 -3.56 1.53 19.09
C GLY A 189 -2.22 1.50 18.39
N TYR A 190 -2.23 1.52 17.07
CA TYR A 190 -1.01 1.68 16.27
C TYR A 190 -1.23 2.64 15.10
N LEU A 191 -0.14 3.11 14.55
CA LEU A 191 -0.14 3.84 13.30
C LEU A 191 1.07 3.50 12.43
N ALA A 192 0.89 3.61 11.11
CA ALA A 192 1.97 3.60 10.12
C ALA A 192 2.26 5.04 9.70
N TRP A 193 3.49 5.44 9.91
CA TRP A 193 3.97 6.82 9.75
C TRP A 193 4.97 6.94 8.61
N LYS A 194 4.80 7.93 7.75
CA LYS A 194 5.73 8.29 6.68
C LYS A 194 6.44 9.61 7.04
N PRO A 195 7.64 9.53 7.65
CA PRO A 195 8.29 10.70 8.24
C PRO A 195 8.60 11.80 7.23
N GLN A 196 9.07 11.44 6.02
CA GLN A 196 9.43 12.41 4.97
C GLN A 196 8.23 13.25 4.49
N LYS A 197 7.01 12.73 4.68
CA LYS A 197 5.77 13.40 4.31
C LYS A 197 4.98 13.92 5.49
N ARG A 198 5.41 13.63 6.72
CA ARG A 198 4.66 13.88 7.96
C ARG A 198 3.23 13.35 7.86
N LEU A 199 3.08 12.11 7.40
CA LEU A 199 1.81 11.54 7.01
C LEU A 199 1.58 10.21 7.73
N VAL A 200 0.48 10.12 8.50
CA VAL A 200 -0.09 8.86 8.96
C VAL A 200 -0.88 8.25 7.82
N THR A 201 -0.43 7.12 7.31
CA THR A 201 -1.09 6.43 6.19
C THR A 201 -2.09 5.39 6.66
N GLU A 202 -1.94 4.92 7.89
CA GLU A 202 -2.88 4.03 8.55
C GLU A 202 -2.88 4.29 10.04
N TYR A 203 -4.05 4.23 10.63
CA TYR A 203 -4.26 4.29 12.07
C TYR A 203 -5.33 3.29 12.48
N CYS A 204 -5.02 2.51 13.51
CA CYS A 204 -5.92 1.57 14.17
C CYS A 204 -5.91 1.82 15.68
N GLY A 205 -7.00 2.32 16.20
CA GLY A 205 -7.11 2.58 17.64
C GLY A 205 -8.38 3.34 18.03
N PRO A 206 -8.58 3.51 19.34
CA PRO A 206 -9.82 4.05 19.89
C PRO A 206 -9.89 5.57 20.03
N TRP A 207 -8.82 6.31 19.67
CA TRP A 207 -8.77 7.76 19.88
C TRP A 207 -9.14 8.54 18.62
N GLN A 208 -9.55 9.79 18.83
CA GLN A 208 -9.81 10.71 17.74
C GLN A 208 -8.52 11.16 17.06
N SER A 209 -8.62 11.56 15.80
CA SER A 209 -7.47 11.98 14.99
C SER A 209 -6.66 13.09 15.63
N GLN A 210 -7.32 14.06 16.30
CA GLN A 210 -6.63 15.16 16.96
C GLN A 210 -5.78 14.68 18.14
N ASP A 211 -6.27 13.73 18.94
CA ASP A 211 -5.51 13.15 20.07
C ASP A 211 -4.23 12.45 19.58
N VAL A 212 -4.35 11.73 18.46
CA VAL A 212 -3.21 11.08 17.81
C VAL A 212 -2.22 12.11 17.29
N VAL A 213 -2.69 13.15 16.59
CA VAL A 213 -1.86 14.22 16.05
C VAL A 213 -1.13 14.97 17.16
N ASP A 214 -1.82 15.33 18.24
CA ASP A 214 -1.23 16.01 19.39
C ASP A 214 -0.12 15.15 20.02
N SER A 215 -0.30 13.84 20.07
CA SER A 215 0.71 12.91 20.61
C SER A 215 1.92 12.70 19.69
N LEU A 216 1.78 12.99 18.39
CA LEU A 216 2.89 12.97 17.42
C LEU A 216 3.65 14.30 17.34
N ALA A 217 3.15 15.35 17.96
CA ALA A 217 3.79 16.68 17.94
C ALA A 217 5.28 16.67 18.31
N PRO A 218 5.73 15.92 19.35
CA PRO A 218 7.15 15.84 19.69
C PRO A 218 8.04 15.28 18.57
N LEU A 219 7.50 14.45 17.69
CA LEU A 219 8.24 13.84 16.56
C LEU A 219 8.35 14.79 15.36
N CYS A 220 7.45 15.75 15.24
CA CYS A 220 7.28 16.59 14.06
C CYS A 220 7.61 18.06 14.27
N GLY A 221 7.83 18.51 15.52
CA GLY A 221 7.93 19.93 15.84
C GLY A 221 6.63 20.67 15.48
N ASN A 222 6.71 21.97 15.20
CA ASN A 222 5.55 22.83 14.97
C ASN A 222 4.89 22.70 13.58
N GLY A 223 5.08 21.59 12.88
CA GLY A 223 4.53 21.40 11.54
C GLY A 223 3.20 20.66 11.56
N LYS A 224 2.42 20.84 10.48
CA LYS A 224 1.20 20.07 10.25
C LYS A 224 1.50 18.59 10.07
N ILE A 225 0.56 17.76 10.51
CA ILE A 225 0.57 16.30 10.37
C ILE A 225 -0.61 15.90 9.49
N GLY A 226 -0.32 15.17 8.43
CA GLY A 226 -1.34 14.60 7.56
C GLY A 226 -1.81 13.25 8.10
N MET A 227 -3.09 12.96 7.93
CA MET A 227 -3.67 11.63 8.15
C MET A 227 -4.47 11.22 6.93
N MET A 228 -4.28 9.97 6.48
CA MET A 228 -5.04 9.36 5.40
C MET A 228 -6.05 8.37 5.97
N GLY A 229 -7.15 8.18 5.25
CA GLY A 229 -8.08 7.08 5.52
C GLY A 229 -9.51 7.51 5.78
N LYS A 230 -10.35 6.52 6.07
CA LYS A 230 -11.69 6.73 6.57
C LYS A 230 -11.58 7.09 8.05
N PHE A 231 -11.81 8.35 8.34
CA PHE A 231 -12.16 8.71 9.71
C PHE A 231 -13.57 8.19 10.00
N ASN A 232 -13.79 7.76 11.23
CA ASN A 232 -15.12 7.46 11.69
C ASN A 232 -15.99 8.69 11.43
N CYS A 233 -17.19 8.54 10.89
CA CYS A 233 -18.09 9.69 10.60
C CYS A 233 -18.34 10.59 11.82
N GLN A 234 -18.07 10.11 13.02
CA GLN A 234 -18.08 10.89 14.27
C GLN A 234 -16.94 11.92 14.37
N ASP A 235 -15.87 11.75 13.58
CA ASP A 235 -14.74 12.70 13.52
C ASP A 235 -15.02 13.91 12.59
N VAL A 236 -16.14 13.94 11.89
CA VAL A 236 -16.54 15.04 10.99
C VAL A 236 -16.51 16.41 11.68
N PRO A 237 -16.90 16.56 12.95
CA PRO A 237 -16.75 17.83 13.66
C PRO A 237 -15.30 18.28 13.80
N SER A 238 -14.33 17.34 13.89
CA SER A 238 -12.90 17.67 13.97
C SER A 238 -12.33 18.13 12.62
N LEU A 239 -12.96 17.76 11.51
CA LEU A 239 -12.60 18.24 10.17
C LEU A 239 -12.84 19.73 10.00
N GLN A 240 -13.82 20.31 10.69
CA GLN A 240 -14.08 21.76 10.66
C GLN A 240 -12.92 22.57 11.25
N SER A 241 -12.03 21.93 12.00
CA SER A 241 -10.85 22.55 12.58
C SER A 241 -9.58 22.33 11.76
N CYS A 242 -9.64 21.61 10.64
CA CYS A 242 -8.52 21.45 9.72
C CYS A 242 -8.33 22.73 8.91
N ASP A 243 -7.10 23.21 8.81
CA ASP A 243 -6.79 24.38 7.97
C ASP A 243 -6.90 24.10 6.49
N SER A 244 -6.69 22.83 6.10
CA SER A 244 -6.81 22.38 4.70
C SER A 244 -6.90 20.86 4.62
N TYR A 245 -7.56 20.39 3.59
CA TYR A 245 -7.52 18.99 3.17
C TYR A 245 -7.09 18.90 1.71
N LEU A 246 -6.39 17.84 1.38
CA LEU A 246 -6.02 17.52 0.00
C LEU A 246 -6.66 16.20 -0.39
N ILE A 247 -7.29 16.20 -1.56
CA ILE A 247 -7.78 14.98 -2.18
C ILE A 247 -6.75 14.55 -3.21
N ARG A 248 -6.15 13.37 -3.03
CA ARG A 248 -5.22 12.79 -3.99
C ARG A 248 -5.82 11.55 -4.63
N ASN A 249 -5.47 11.39 -5.90
CA ASN A 249 -5.75 10.17 -6.63
C ASN A 249 -4.59 9.20 -6.42
N HIS A 250 -4.88 8.05 -5.83
CA HIS A 250 -3.91 7.00 -5.65
C HIS A 250 -4.40 5.71 -6.29
N GLY A 251 -3.51 5.09 -7.04
CA GLY A 251 -3.72 3.79 -7.62
C GLY A 251 -4.67 3.77 -8.82
N ASN A 252 -4.52 2.72 -9.58
CA ASN A 252 -5.41 2.28 -10.63
C ASN A 252 -5.88 0.87 -10.26
N VAL A 253 -7.11 0.55 -10.58
CA VAL A 253 -7.67 -0.79 -10.37
C VAL A 253 -8.00 -1.38 -11.72
N TRP A 254 -7.49 -2.56 -11.97
CA TRP A 254 -7.97 -3.40 -13.05
C TRP A 254 -9.01 -4.36 -12.49
N LEU A 255 -10.20 -4.32 -13.08
CA LEU A 255 -11.35 -5.09 -12.62
C LEU A 255 -11.58 -6.25 -13.57
N LYS A 256 -11.47 -7.46 -13.04
CA LYS A 256 -11.61 -8.71 -13.81
C LYS A 256 -13.04 -8.99 -14.24
N SER A 257 -14.05 -8.44 -13.58
CA SER A 257 -15.44 -8.76 -13.89
C SER A 257 -15.76 -8.45 -15.35
N ALA A 258 -16.40 -9.39 -16.03
CA ALA A 258 -16.98 -9.19 -17.36
C ALA A 258 -18.00 -8.03 -17.37
N ASP A 259 -18.49 -7.63 -16.19
CA ASP A 259 -19.39 -6.52 -15.95
C ASP A 259 -18.65 -5.39 -15.21
N VAL A 260 -17.88 -4.61 -15.97
CA VAL A 260 -17.21 -3.40 -15.48
C VAL A 260 -18.17 -2.48 -14.72
N LYS A 261 -19.45 -2.46 -15.11
CA LYS A 261 -20.48 -1.66 -14.47
C LYS A 261 -20.81 -2.13 -13.05
N GLU A 262 -20.89 -3.43 -12.84
CA GLU A 262 -21.18 -4.03 -11.54
C GLU A 262 -20.02 -3.83 -10.56
N THR A 263 -18.80 -3.92 -11.05
CA THR A 263 -17.59 -3.71 -10.24
C THR A 263 -17.35 -2.23 -9.93
N TYR A 264 -17.71 -1.31 -10.82
CA TYR A 264 -17.72 0.13 -10.53
C TYR A 264 -18.74 0.47 -9.44
N ASP A 265 -19.92 -0.15 -9.48
CA ASP A 265 -20.95 0.01 -8.45
C ASP A 265 -20.48 -0.55 -7.09
N ILE A 266 -19.73 -1.64 -7.09
CA ILE A 266 -19.12 -2.25 -5.90
C ILE A 266 -18.01 -1.35 -5.33
N CYS A 267 -17.20 -0.74 -6.18
CA CYS A 267 -16.11 0.14 -5.76
C CYS A 267 -16.55 1.56 -5.39
N GLY A 268 -17.83 1.87 -5.45
CA GLY A 268 -18.37 3.18 -5.10
C GLY A 268 -18.12 4.28 -6.14
N TYR A 269 -17.72 3.93 -7.34
CA TYR A 269 -17.50 4.85 -8.44
C TYR A 269 -18.74 4.88 -9.36
N GLY A 270 -19.55 5.95 -9.25
CA GLY A 270 -20.65 6.24 -10.16
C GLY A 270 -21.99 5.58 -9.83
N GLY A 271 -22.07 4.69 -8.84
CA GLY A 271 -23.32 4.06 -8.40
C GLY A 271 -24.00 4.83 -7.28
N LYS A 272 -25.32 4.80 -7.21
CA LYS A 272 -26.10 5.44 -6.17
C LYS A 272 -25.98 4.77 -4.79
N ASP A 273 -25.30 3.60 -4.72
CA ASP A 273 -25.14 2.83 -3.49
C ASP A 273 -23.83 2.03 -3.52
N PRO A 274 -22.70 2.63 -3.17
CA PRO A 274 -21.40 1.95 -3.18
C PRO A 274 -21.33 0.92 -2.06
N LYS A 275 -21.53 -0.35 -2.38
CA LYS A 275 -21.47 -1.45 -1.41
C LYS A 275 -20.05 -1.85 -1.01
N LEU A 276 -19.06 -1.52 -1.82
CA LEU A 276 -17.65 -1.83 -1.55
C LEU A 276 -16.80 -0.58 -1.69
N ILE A 277 -16.18 -0.18 -0.59
CA ILE A 277 -15.15 0.85 -0.58
C ILE A 277 -13.83 0.14 -0.33
N LEU A 278 -12.93 0.15 -1.30
CA LEU A 278 -11.60 -0.41 -1.14
C LEU A 278 -10.83 0.40 -0.08
N PRO A 279 -10.21 -0.28 0.89
CA PRO A 279 -9.48 0.41 1.94
C PRO A 279 -8.20 1.04 1.39
N THR A 280 -7.80 2.16 1.99
CA THR A 280 -6.54 2.85 1.67
C THR A 280 -5.34 1.93 1.78
N SER A 281 -5.32 1.08 2.78
CA SER A 281 -4.25 0.13 3.02
C SER A 281 -4.03 -0.85 1.87
N LEU A 282 -5.09 -1.22 1.14
CA LEU A 282 -4.96 -2.10 -0.03
C LEU A 282 -3.99 -1.52 -1.07
N PHE A 283 -3.87 -0.20 -1.14
CA PHE A 283 -2.96 0.47 -2.08
C PHE A 283 -1.61 0.85 -1.47
N PHE A 284 -1.58 1.16 -0.16
CA PHE A 284 -0.36 1.68 0.48
C PHE A 284 0.42 0.65 1.25
N LEU A 285 -0.24 -0.18 2.01
CA LEU A 285 0.41 -1.15 2.90
C LEU A 285 0.24 -2.58 2.39
N ASP A 286 -0.96 -2.96 1.99
CA ASP A 286 -1.24 -4.28 1.43
C ASP A 286 -0.94 -4.35 -0.07
N GLY A 287 -0.95 -3.21 -0.78
CA GLY A 287 -0.46 -3.07 -2.14
C GLY A 287 1.07 -2.97 -2.24
N ILE A 288 1.62 -2.90 -3.45
CA ILE A 288 3.07 -2.72 -3.73
C ILE A 288 3.36 -1.29 -4.18
#